data_a1ac3fe59ede95e3da08fb19809847b9
#
_entry.id   a1ac3fe59ede95e3da08fb19809847b9
#
_cell.length_a   1.000
_cell.length_b   1.000
_cell.length_c   1.000
_cell.angle_alpha   90.00
_cell.angle_beta   90.00
_cell.angle_gamma   90.00
#
_symmetry.space_group_name_H-M   'P 1'
#
loop_
_entity.id
_entity.type
_entity.pdbx_description
1 polymer ?
#
loop_
_entity_poly.entity_id
_entity_poly.type
_entity_poly.pdbx_seq_one_letter_code
_entity_poly.pdbx_strand_id
1 'polypeptide(L)'
;MIKVENLNKTYKLDNGEEVVALKNINLEVKDGEILGIIGMSGSGKTSLLRILRGVEQFDSGKITMDDIEVVADASQFYYTKLKKATAIHLQRSFGLWPETTLVNVVRKLFGAKYGDEAATDFDYAMDQFGEEAMEILKVVGLEDKANHFAPVLSGGEKQRLIMARQLAKKPKVLLLDEPATMACPRTKQAILDSIKRINEELGVTVILVSHLPELHTYLATRVILLEDGEIKEEGDPKTVTKDFLKEISPQVEMDSTVDDETVIKAINLQKRFFLLKGGNVLDIEDINLEIKNRDILTILGPSGAGKTILLRMLAGLDYPEEGEVLYRLESEDLEDNGIDSNRESDTEGVVWVNFEDPSINRMKIRRKIGFMYQEFALQHHSTIRDQLATKLGFKNQFVVDEARKKAKELELGDELLDALYQLTDLPESEAKSRLEQIGLMPDILEELFPKFPEKAVKEEIKPIFDALDLPLEIINRKSYELSGGQKVRAMLALALSSRPETLLLDEPFGDLDPITLRIVANSIKNINKEFKTTIIMVSHNIDFIKELSKRAIFMDAGKVIDDGDPVKLANDFVSFCKADYLIN
;
A
#
# COMPACT_ATOMS: atom_id res chain seq x y z
N MET A 1 31.40 -11.64 12.79
CA MET A 1 30.85 -12.75 11.96
C MET A 1 29.56 -13.29 12.59
N ILE A 2 28.52 -13.55 11.81
CA ILE A 2 27.26 -14.15 12.29
C ILE A 2 27.17 -15.55 11.70
N LYS A 3 26.86 -16.55 12.52
CA LYS A 3 26.62 -17.93 12.06
C LYS A 3 25.31 -18.42 12.65
N VAL A 4 24.44 -18.96 11.80
CA VAL A 4 23.17 -19.60 12.14
C VAL A 4 23.26 -21.06 11.75
N GLU A 5 22.94 -21.97 12.67
CA GLU A 5 23.08 -23.41 12.48
C GLU A 5 21.77 -24.12 12.84
N ASN A 6 21.17 -24.84 11.87
CA ASN A 6 19.97 -25.68 12.01
C ASN A 6 18.80 -24.95 12.71
N LEU A 7 18.57 -23.68 12.40
CA LEU A 7 17.55 -22.85 13.05
C LEU A 7 16.15 -23.23 12.55
N ASN A 8 15.23 -23.48 13.50
CA ASN A 8 13.83 -23.79 13.24
C ASN A 8 12.92 -22.86 14.06
N LYS A 9 11.79 -22.47 13.46
CA LYS A 9 10.76 -21.67 14.11
C LYS A 9 9.37 -22.03 13.62
N THR A 10 8.47 -22.34 14.55
CA THR A 10 7.05 -22.62 14.32
C THR A 10 6.20 -21.69 15.18
N TYR A 11 5.13 -21.14 14.60
CA TYR A 11 4.13 -20.38 15.32
C TYR A 11 2.87 -21.21 15.53
N LYS A 12 2.28 -21.10 16.72
CA LYS A 12 0.96 -21.66 17.03
C LYS A 12 -0.08 -20.57 16.91
N LEU A 13 -1.06 -20.78 16.06
CA LEU A 13 -2.17 -19.84 15.88
C LEU A 13 -3.25 -20.09 16.93
N ASP A 14 -4.10 -19.08 17.17
CA ASP A 14 -5.19 -19.15 18.15
C ASP A 14 -6.21 -20.26 17.84
N ASN A 15 -6.33 -20.69 16.59
CA ASN A 15 -7.17 -21.79 16.13
C ASN A 15 -6.52 -23.18 16.34
N GLY A 16 -5.30 -23.24 16.88
CA GLY A 16 -4.55 -24.48 17.12
C GLY A 16 -3.71 -24.98 15.93
N GLU A 17 -3.75 -24.30 14.79
CA GLU A 17 -2.89 -24.62 13.66
C GLU A 17 -1.45 -24.21 13.92
N GLU A 18 -0.50 -25.00 13.38
CA GLU A 18 0.94 -24.69 13.45
C GLU A 18 1.43 -24.21 12.08
N VAL A 19 2.13 -23.06 12.08
CA VAL A 19 2.76 -22.50 10.89
C VAL A 19 4.28 -22.55 11.06
N VAL A 20 4.94 -23.35 10.23
CA VAL A 20 6.40 -23.42 10.18
C VAL A 20 6.93 -22.19 9.46
N ALA A 21 7.56 -21.28 10.19
CA ALA A 21 8.08 -20.03 9.63
C ALA A 21 9.53 -20.15 9.14
N LEU A 22 10.34 -20.96 9.82
CA LEU A 22 11.74 -21.24 9.43
C LEU A 22 12.04 -22.71 9.65
N LYS A 23 12.73 -23.32 8.67
CA LYS A 23 13.05 -24.75 8.67
C LYS A 23 14.51 -24.96 8.28
N ASN A 24 15.28 -25.46 9.23
CA ASN A 24 16.69 -25.84 9.05
C ASN A 24 17.55 -24.74 8.40
N ILE A 25 17.39 -23.49 8.85
CA ILE A 25 18.17 -22.37 8.33
C ILE A 25 19.62 -22.50 8.76
N ASN A 26 20.51 -22.51 7.77
CA ASN A 26 21.96 -22.46 7.95
C ASN A 26 22.49 -21.28 7.16
N LEU A 27 23.13 -20.32 7.83
CA LEU A 27 23.55 -19.06 7.25
C LEU A 27 24.81 -18.54 7.93
N GLU A 28 25.75 -18.04 7.15
CA GLU A 28 26.94 -17.36 7.61
C GLU A 28 27.01 -15.96 7.00
N VAL A 29 27.24 -14.92 7.82
CA VAL A 29 27.36 -13.52 7.37
C VAL A 29 28.72 -12.99 7.82
N LYS A 30 29.51 -12.48 6.88
CA LYS A 30 30.85 -11.93 7.14
C LYS A 30 30.77 -10.52 7.71
N ASP A 31 31.78 -10.11 8.44
CA ASP A 31 31.88 -8.72 8.94
C ASP A 31 31.99 -7.75 7.77
N GLY A 32 31.24 -6.65 7.83
CA GLY A 32 31.18 -5.65 6.77
C GLY A 32 30.44 -6.07 5.50
N GLU A 33 29.81 -7.25 5.48
CA GLU A 33 29.00 -7.71 4.37
C GLU A 33 27.64 -7.02 4.33
N ILE A 34 27.11 -6.77 3.12
CA ILE A 34 25.68 -6.47 2.92
C ILE A 34 25.02 -7.73 2.37
N LEU A 35 24.34 -8.47 3.24
CA LEU A 35 23.58 -9.65 2.85
C LEU A 35 22.14 -9.27 2.52
N GLY A 36 21.67 -9.59 1.31
CA GLY A 36 20.27 -9.49 0.91
C GLY A 36 19.48 -10.75 1.23
N ILE A 37 18.25 -10.60 1.69
CA ILE A 37 17.28 -11.71 1.86
C ILE A 37 16.05 -11.37 1.05
N ILE A 38 15.84 -12.11 -0.05
CA ILE A 38 14.68 -11.96 -0.94
C ILE A 38 13.72 -13.14 -0.78
N GLY A 39 12.46 -12.98 -1.12
CA GLY A 39 11.44 -14.02 -1.10
C GLY A 39 10.03 -13.44 -1.03
N MET A 40 9.04 -14.32 -1.24
CA MET A 40 7.62 -13.97 -1.19
C MET A 40 7.17 -13.48 0.19
N SER A 41 6.05 -12.75 0.23
CA SER A 41 5.38 -12.42 1.49
C SER A 41 5.03 -13.70 2.26
N GLY A 42 5.38 -13.75 3.56
CA GLY A 42 5.14 -14.95 4.39
C GLY A 42 6.27 -16.00 4.36
N SER A 43 7.33 -15.83 3.58
CA SER A 43 8.44 -16.81 3.49
C SER A 43 9.32 -16.92 4.75
N GLY A 44 9.09 -16.11 5.80
CA GLY A 44 9.84 -16.17 7.06
C GLY A 44 10.91 -15.08 7.24
N LYS A 45 11.10 -14.16 6.28
CA LYS A 45 12.13 -13.10 6.33
C LYS A 45 12.13 -12.26 7.59
N THR A 46 10.98 -11.69 7.94
CA THR A 46 10.82 -10.88 9.16
C THR A 46 11.03 -11.70 10.42
N SER A 47 10.61 -12.98 10.45
CA SER A 47 10.86 -13.89 11.57
C SER A 47 12.36 -14.12 11.77
N LEU A 48 13.11 -14.34 10.69
CA LEU A 48 14.56 -14.49 10.75
C LEU A 48 15.22 -13.22 11.29
N LEU A 49 14.84 -12.02 10.80
CA LEU A 49 15.36 -10.75 11.33
C LEU A 49 15.05 -10.55 12.83
N ARG A 50 13.82 -10.86 13.26
CA ARG A 50 13.41 -10.73 14.66
C ARG A 50 14.20 -11.67 15.60
N ILE A 51 14.48 -12.88 15.13
CA ILE A 51 15.32 -13.85 15.83
C ILE A 51 16.77 -13.35 15.90
N LEU A 52 17.36 -12.90 14.80
CA LEU A 52 18.70 -12.32 14.76
C LEU A 52 18.83 -11.06 15.64
N ARG A 53 17.74 -10.30 15.77
CA ARG A 53 17.64 -9.17 16.69
C ARG A 53 17.58 -9.60 18.17
N GLY A 54 17.24 -10.87 18.44
CA GLY A 54 17.02 -11.38 19.79
C GLY A 54 15.72 -10.93 20.45
N VAL A 55 14.71 -10.52 19.65
CA VAL A 55 13.36 -10.16 20.16
C VAL A 55 12.38 -11.31 20.05
N GLU A 56 12.72 -12.34 19.28
CA GLU A 56 11.96 -13.54 19.07
C GLU A 56 12.79 -14.77 19.45
N GLN A 57 12.17 -15.75 20.12
CA GLN A 57 12.79 -17.04 20.42
C GLN A 57 12.58 -18.01 19.25
N PHE A 58 13.44 -19.00 19.12
CA PHE A 58 13.38 -20.07 18.12
C PHE A 58 13.28 -21.43 18.81
N ASP A 59 12.85 -22.45 18.08
CA ASP A 59 12.49 -23.76 18.67
C ASP A 59 13.69 -24.69 18.77
N SER A 60 14.62 -24.61 17.79
CA SER A 60 15.87 -25.38 17.80
C SER A 60 16.93 -24.70 16.93
N GLY A 61 18.18 -25.09 17.13
CA GLY A 61 19.33 -24.53 16.43
C GLY A 61 20.19 -23.65 17.30
N LYS A 62 21.07 -22.87 16.66
CA LYS A 62 22.06 -22.04 17.34
C LYS A 62 22.39 -20.80 16.53
N ILE A 63 22.60 -19.70 17.20
CA ILE A 63 23.12 -18.44 16.64
C ILE A 63 24.41 -18.08 17.34
N THR A 64 25.46 -17.84 16.57
CA THR A 64 26.74 -17.35 17.06
C THR A 64 27.01 -15.99 16.42
N MET A 65 27.33 -14.98 17.25
CA MET A 65 27.74 -13.65 16.80
C MET A 65 28.96 -13.24 17.60
N ASP A 66 30.12 -13.33 17.01
CA ASP A 66 31.43 -13.21 17.66
C ASP A 66 31.52 -14.13 18.89
N ASP A 67 31.58 -13.56 20.11
CA ASP A 67 31.61 -14.23 21.41
C ASP A 67 30.23 -14.50 22.03
N ILE A 68 29.16 -14.12 21.34
CA ILE A 68 27.77 -14.32 21.78
C ILE A 68 27.25 -15.60 21.15
N GLU A 69 26.90 -16.57 21.97
CA GLU A 69 26.24 -17.81 21.53
C GLU A 69 24.84 -17.89 22.14
N VAL A 70 23.82 -18.14 21.31
CA VAL A 70 22.42 -18.27 21.71
C VAL A 70 21.86 -19.56 21.16
N VAL A 71 21.32 -20.41 22.03
CA VAL A 71 20.58 -21.64 21.71
C VAL A 71 19.09 -21.46 22.03
N ALA A 72 18.25 -22.36 21.59
CA ALA A 72 16.79 -22.23 21.68
C ALA A 72 16.27 -21.93 23.10
N ASP A 73 16.81 -22.57 24.11
CA ASP A 73 16.45 -22.44 25.53
C ASP A 73 17.37 -21.49 26.32
N ALA A 74 18.15 -20.68 25.62
CA ALA A 74 19.05 -19.72 26.26
C ALA A 74 18.30 -18.71 27.15
N SER A 75 18.93 -18.32 28.26
CA SER A 75 18.35 -17.30 29.15
C SER A 75 18.25 -15.94 28.48
N GLN A 76 17.34 -15.07 28.99
CA GLN A 76 17.17 -13.69 28.53
C GLN A 76 18.46 -12.86 28.52
N PHE A 77 19.44 -13.25 29.28
CA PHE A 77 20.76 -12.58 29.33
C PHE A 77 21.45 -12.64 27.95
N TYR A 78 21.45 -13.81 27.28
CA TYR A 78 22.08 -13.98 25.96
C TYR A 78 21.33 -13.22 24.88
N TYR A 79 19.98 -13.26 24.88
CA TYR A 79 19.14 -12.46 23.98
C TYR A 79 19.39 -10.95 24.19
N THR A 80 19.63 -10.49 25.42
CA THR A 80 19.97 -9.09 25.71
C THR A 80 21.35 -8.70 25.12
N LYS A 81 22.34 -9.59 25.13
CA LYS A 81 23.61 -9.35 24.44
C LYS A 81 23.42 -9.22 22.94
N LEU A 82 22.63 -10.11 22.33
CA LEU A 82 22.31 -10.03 20.92
C LEU A 82 21.60 -8.71 20.56
N LYS A 83 20.64 -8.28 21.41
CA LYS A 83 19.97 -6.97 21.27
C LYS A 83 20.93 -5.78 21.34
N LYS A 84 21.99 -5.86 22.11
CA LYS A 84 22.99 -4.79 22.21
C LYS A 84 23.92 -4.75 20.99
N ALA A 85 24.27 -5.91 20.44
CA ALA A 85 25.15 -6.03 19.29
C ALA A 85 24.46 -5.66 17.95
N THR A 86 23.12 -5.75 17.90
CA THR A 86 22.34 -5.51 16.69
C THR A 86 21.44 -4.28 16.82
N ALA A 87 21.10 -3.65 15.71
CA ALA A 87 20.03 -2.68 15.60
C ALA A 87 19.05 -3.09 14.50
N ILE A 88 17.78 -2.75 14.65
CA ILE A 88 16.75 -3.08 13.65
C ILE A 88 16.02 -1.82 13.22
N HIS A 89 15.82 -1.69 11.91
CA HIS A 89 14.92 -0.75 11.29
C HIS A 89 13.73 -1.53 10.73
N LEU A 90 12.55 -1.29 11.27
CA LEU A 90 11.30 -1.91 10.83
C LEU A 90 10.54 -0.99 9.86
N GLN A 91 9.79 -1.56 8.96
CA GLN A 91 8.96 -0.88 7.96
C GLN A 91 8.06 0.23 8.55
N ARG A 92 7.48 0.01 9.73
CA ARG A 92 6.67 0.98 10.47
C ARG A 92 7.33 1.29 11.81
N SER A 93 8.36 2.13 11.80
CA SER A 93 9.02 2.59 13.01
C SER A 93 8.40 3.89 13.49
N PHE A 94 7.74 3.85 14.64
CA PHE A 94 7.31 5.03 15.41
C PHE A 94 8.31 5.27 16.52
N GLY A 95 8.60 6.53 16.86
CA GLY A 95 9.46 6.83 17.99
C GLY A 95 10.43 7.98 17.74
N LEU A 96 10.03 8.95 16.94
CA LEU A 96 10.71 10.23 16.87
C LEU A 96 10.16 11.16 17.94
N TRP A 97 11.07 11.83 18.65
CA TRP A 97 10.69 12.91 19.55
C TRP A 97 10.22 14.13 18.74
N PRO A 98 9.22 14.88 19.21
CA PRO A 98 8.75 16.11 18.57
C PRO A 98 9.75 17.25 18.83
N GLU A 99 10.97 17.08 18.38
CA GLU A 99 12.14 17.96 18.55
C GLU A 99 12.93 18.01 17.24
N THR A 100 14.06 18.74 17.23
CA THR A 100 14.88 18.82 16.03
C THR A 100 15.52 17.48 15.68
N THR A 101 15.95 17.35 14.43
CA THR A 101 16.62 16.16 13.89
C THR A 101 17.88 15.82 14.70
N LEU A 102 18.71 16.83 15.01
CA LEU A 102 19.91 16.67 15.82
C LEU A 102 19.58 16.18 17.22
N VAL A 103 18.62 16.80 17.89
CA VAL A 103 18.19 16.44 19.23
C VAL A 103 17.69 15.01 19.33
N ASN A 104 16.99 14.53 18.31
CA ASN A 104 16.56 13.14 18.24
C ASN A 104 17.72 12.14 18.29
N VAL A 105 18.85 12.45 17.67
CA VAL A 105 20.07 11.62 17.69
C VAL A 105 20.81 11.77 19.02
N VAL A 106 20.96 13.00 19.54
CA VAL A 106 21.60 13.29 20.84
C VAL A 106 20.90 12.54 21.98
N ARG A 107 19.55 12.60 22.03
CA ARG A 107 18.78 11.82 23.04
C ARG A 107 19.07 10.32 22.94
N LYS A 108 19.21 9.83 21.71
CA LYS A 108 19.49 8.40 21.51
C LYS A 108 20.87 7.99 21.96
N LEU A 109 21.89 8.83 21.72
CA LEU A 109 23.24 8.63 22.22
C LEU A 109 23.28 8.67 23.77
N PHE A 110 22.60 9.67 24.34
CA PHE A 110 22.48 9.79 25.81
C PHE A 110 21.80 8.54 26.39
N GLY A 111 20.65 8.12 25.86
CA GLY A 111 19.94 6.93 26.34
C GLY A 111 20.74 5.64 26.15
N ALA A 112 21.55 5.51 25.11
CA ALA A 112 22.43 4.37 24.90
C ALA A 112 23.51 4.27 25.96
N LYS A 113 24.01 5.42 26.48
CA LYS A 113 25.05 5.49 27.50
C LYS A 113 24.50 5.41 28.94
N TYR A 114 23.39 6.11 29.20
CA TYR A 114 22.87 6.29 30.57
C TYR A 114 21.57 5.51 30.85
N GLY A 115 20.99 4.87 29.84
CA GLY A 115 19.85 3.95 29.99
C GLY A 115 18.47 4.56 29.74
N ASP A 116 18.31 5.89 29.74
CA ASP A 116 17.02 6.55 29.57
C ASP A 116 17.12 7.76 28.61
N GLU A 117 16.38 7.71 27.50
CA GLU A 117 16.29 8.83 26.55
C GLU A 117 15.40 9.98 27.05
N ALA A 118 14.42 9.71 27.91
CA ALA A 118 13.50 10.70 28.43
C ALA A 118 14.14 11.59 29.52
N ALA A 119 15.07 11.02 30.28
CA ALA A 119 15.78 11.71 31.33
C ALA A 119 16.98 12.54 30.83
N THR A 120 17.04 12.88 29.53
CA THR A 120 18.16 13.64 28.94
C THR A 120 18.25 15.02 29.53
N ASP A 121 19.37 15.31 30.23
CA ASP A 121 19.82 16.66 30.54
C ASP A 121 20.32 17.28 29.22
N PHE A 122 19.64 18.32 28.77
CA PHE A 122 19.75 18.79 27.39
C PHE A 122 21.09 19.47 27.12
N ASP A 123 21.49 20.38 27.98
CA ASP A 123 22.73 21.15 27.82
C ASP A 123 23.94 20.22 27.91
N TYR A 124 23.97 19.37 28.94
CA TYR A 124 25.00 18.37 29.10
C TYR A 124 25.07 17.37 27.92
N ALA A 125 23.92 16.92 27.44
CA ALA A 125 23.88 15.96 26.34
C ALA A 125 24.34 16.58 25.01
N MET A 126 24.01 17.84 24.76
CA MET A 126 24.48 18.55 23.56
C MET A 126 25.99 18.76 23.60
N ASP A 127 26.57 19.16 24.75
CA ASP A 127 28.01 19.29 24.90
C ASP A 127 28.76 17.98 24.71
N GLN A 128 28.20 16.87 25.18
CA GLN A 128 28.86 15.55 25.13
C GLN A 128 28.65 14.80 23.79
N PHE A 129 27.52 14.97 23.13
CA PHE A 129 27.10 14.13 22.01
C PHE A 129 26.74 14.90 20.75
N GLY A 130 26.75 16.25 20.76
CA GLY A 130 26.32 17.06 19.62
C GLY A 130 27.19 16.85 18.40
N GLU A 131 28.50 16.77 18.54
CA GLU A 131 29.43 16.49 17.43
C GLU A 131 29.22 15.07 16.86
N GLU A 132 29.16 14.05 17.74
CA GLU A 132 28.92 12.68 17.32
C GLU A 132 27.57 12.52 16.65
N ALA A 133 26.53 13.20 17.14
CA ALA A 133 25.21 13.21 16.52
C ALA A 133 25.24 13.84 15.12
N MET A 134 26.01 14.90 14.93
CA MET A 134 26.18 15.54 13.64
C MET A 134 26.90 14.64 12.63
N GLU A 135 27.96 13.92 13.06
CA GLU A 135 28.64 12.94 12.22
C GLU A 135 27.67 11.81 11.78
N ILE A 136 26.84 11.30 12.69
CA ILE A 136 25.82 10.31 12.34
C ILE A 136 24.82 10.88 11.32
N LEU A 137 24.37 12.13 11.51
CA LEU A 137 23.46 12.79 10.55
C LEU A 137 24.09 12.96 9.18
N LYS A 138 25.38 13.24 9.11
CA LYS A 138 26.13 13.36 7.86
C LYS A 138 26.19 12.02 7.12
N VAL A 139 26.45 10.92 7.81
CA VAL A 139 26.44 9.57 7.22
C VAL A 139 25.09 9.24 6.57
N VAL A 140 23.98 9.61 7.21
CA VAL A 140 22.64 9.39 6.64
C VAL A 140 22.15 10.52 5.73
N GLY A 141 22.98 11.55 5.45
CA GLY A 141 22.67 12.69 4.57
C GLY A 141 21.53 13.56 5.09
N LEU A 142 21.57 13.91 6.37
CA LEU A 142 20.64 14.81 7.04
C LEU A 142 21.32 15.98 7.77
N GLU A 143 22.58 16.29 7.46
CA GLU A 143 23.34 17.37 8.09
C GLU A 143 22.68 18.75 7.88
N ASP A 144 22.17 19.01 6.71
CA ASP A 144 21.46 20.25 6.35
C ASP A 144 20.08 20.35 7.02
N LYS A 145 19.55 19.23 7.52
CA LYS A 145 18.29 19.12 8.25
C LYS A 145 18.44 19.05 9.77
N ALA A 146 19.66 19.19 10.30
CA ALA A 146 19.94 19.03 11.74
C ALA A 146 19.01 19.88 12.64
N ASN A 147 18.70 21.11 12.22
CA ASN A 147 17.84 22.05 12.96
C ASN A 147 16.35 21.96 12.59
N HIS A 148 15.98 21.10 11.63
CA HIS A 148 14.59 20.93 11.27
C HIS A 148 13.85 20.09 12.31
N PHE A 149 12.61 20.45 12.55
CA PHE A 149 11.72 19.75 13.49
C PHE A 149 11.32 18.38 12.91
N ALA A 150 11.55 17.29 13.62
CA ALA A 150 11.35 15.94 13.09
C ALA A 150 9.92 15.65 12.55
N PRO A 151 8.84 16.17 13.16
CA PRO A 151 7.49 16.01 12.61
C PRO A 151 7.29 16.56 11.20
N VAL A 152 8.01 17.61 10.78
CA VAL A 152 7.86 18.23 9.46
C VAL A 152 8.75 17.62 8.39
N LEU A 153 9.61 16.67 8.74
CA LEU A 153 10.42 15.93 7.78
C LEU A 153 9.53 15.10 6.84
N SER A 154 9.95 14.95 5.60
CA SER A 154 9.35 14.01 4.65
C SER A 154 9.45 12.56 5.14
N GLY A 155 8.66 11.66 4.58
CA GLY A 155 8.69 10.24 4.93
C GLY A 155 10.10 9.62 4.83
N GLY A 156 10.83 9.90 3.75
CA GLY A 156 12.19 9.40 3.57
C GLY A 156 13.22 10.02 4.51
N GLU A 157 13.10 11.32 4.83
CA GLU A 157 13.94 11.96 5.83
C GLU A 157 13.69 11.38 7.24
N LYS A 158 12.43 11.08 7.57
CA LYS A 158 12.08 10.36 8.81
C LYS A 158 12.69 8.97 8.86
N GLN A 159 12.66 8.21 7.75
CA GLN A 159 13.29 6.89 7.68
C GLN A 159 14.81 6.99 7.91
N ARG A 160 15.49 7.94 7.28
CA ARG A 160 16.93 8.18 7.49
C ARG A 160 17.23 8.64 8.91
N LEU A 161 16.38 9.47 9.52
CA LEU A 161 16.53 9.85 10.93
C LEU A 161 16.37 8.65 11.88
N ILE A 162 15.44 7.74 11.59
CA ILE A 162 15.30 6.50 12.35
C ILE A 162 16.56 5.63 12.21
N MET A 163 17.15 5.52 11.01
CA MET A 163 18.44 4.84 10.83
C MET A 163 19.55 5.50 11.66
N ALA A 164 19.65 6.84 11.63
CA ALA A 164 20.60 7.59 12.47
C ALA A 164 20.45 7.24 13.95
N ARG A 165 19.23 7.16 14.45
CA ARG A 165 18.94 6.75 15.83
C ARG A 165 19.33 5.30 16.13
N GLN A 166 19.26 4.38 15.13
CA GLN A 166 19.77 3.03 15.31
C GLN A 166 21.31 3.01 15.37
N LEU A 167 21.99 3.81 14.52
CA LEU A 167 23.45 3.94 14.53
C LEU A 167 23.99 4.52 15.83
N ALA A 168 23.26 5.41 16.50
CA ALA A 168 23.61 5.96 17.80
C ALA A 168 23.83 4.89 18.90
N LYS A 169 23.36 3.65 18.68
CA LYS A 169 23.63 2.50 19.56
C LYS A 169 24.98 1.82 19.27
N LYS A 170 25.70 2.25 18.22
CA LYS A 170 26.93 1.63 17.73
C LYS A 170 26.80 0.13 17.48
N PRO A 171 25.80 -0.31 16.70
CA PRO A 171 25.58 -1.73 16.46
C PRO A 171 26.68 -2.30 15.57
N LYS A 172 27.04 -3.58 15.78
CA LYS A 172 27.88 -4.33 14.84
C LYS A 172 27.11 -4.72 13.58
N VAL A 173 25.80 -4.97 13.74
CA VAL A 173 24.92 -5.42 12.68
C VAL A 173 23.66 -4.55 12.62
N LEU A 174 23.36 -4.04 11.44
CA LEU A 174 22.14 -3.32 11.13
C LEU A 174 21.19 -4.23 10.36
N LEU A 175 20.04 -4.50 10.92
CA LEU A 175 18.96 -5.30 10.34
C LEU A 175 17.93 -4.35 9.74
N LEU A 176 17.64 -4.49 8.44
CA LEU A 176 16.74 -3.63 7.70
C LEU A 176 15.58 -4.47 7.16
N ASP A 177 14.37 -4.20 7.62
CA ASP A 177 13.14 -4.84 7.15
C ASP A 177 12.36 -3.86 6.27
N GLU A 178 12.42 -4.07 4.97
CA GLU A 178 11.76 -3.26 3.94
C GLU A 178 12.04 -1.74 4.10
N PRO A 179 13.31 -1.28 4.13
CA PRO A 179 13.66 0.08 4.52
C PRO A 179 13.23 1.17 3.54
N ALA A 180 12.92 0.81 2.29
CA ALA A 180 12.61 1.76 1.22
C ALA A 180 11.21 1.55 0.60
N THR A 181 10.34 0.80 1.26
CA THR A 181 8.98 0.52 0.80
C THR A 181 8.12 1.79 0.82
N MET A 182 7.15 1.91 -0.09
CA MET A 182 6.26 3.08 -0.27
C MET A 182 6.98 4.40 -0.57
N ALA A 183 8.27 4.39 -0.86
CA ALA A 183 9.02 5.60 -1.18
C ALA A 183 9.10 5.82 -2.70
N CYS A 184 8.98 7.08 -3.15
CA CYS A 184 9.23 7.42 -4.56
C CYS A 184 10.70 7.15 -4.93
N PRO A 185 11.04 6.98 -6.23
CA PRO A 185 12.39 6.63 -6.67
C PRO A 185 13.50 7.53 -6.09
N ARG A 186 13.28 8.84 -6.03
CA ARG A 186 14.22 9.79 -5.43
C ARG A 186 14.48 9.50 -3.95
N THR A 187 13.43 9.19 -3.21
CA THR A 187 13.52 8.90 -1.78
C THR A 187 14.18 7.54 -1.54
N LYS A 188 13.84 6.53 -2.37
CA LYS A 188 14.51 5.22 -2.34
C LYS A 188 16.00 5.37 -2.54
N GLN A 189 16.43 6.08 -3.59
CA GLN A 189 17.86 6.32 -3.85
C GLN A 189 18.56 6.92 -2.63
N ALA A 190 17.99 7.96 -2.03
CA ALA A 190 18.61 8.60 -0.85
C ALA A 190 18.73 7.67 0.37
N ILE A 191 17.79 6.74 0.55
CA ILE A 191 17.85 5.72 1.59
C ILE A 191 18.95 4.70 1.26
N LEU A 192 19.02 4.23 0.02
CA LEU A 192 20.02 3.26 -0.43
C LEU A 192 21.45 3.82 -0.31
N ASP A 193 21.65 5.07 -0.72
CA ASP A 193 22.93 5.77 -0.56
C ASP A 193 23.34 5.90 0.91
N SER A 194 22.37 6.12 1.79
CA SER A 194 22.63 6.15 3.23
C SER A 194 23.07 4.78 3.76
N ILE A 195 22.41 3.70 3.33
CA ILE A 195 22.78 2.32 3.72
C ILE A 195 24.20 1.99 3.23
N LYS A 196 24.50 2.37 1.99
CA LYS A 196 25.83 2.16 1.41
C LYS A 196 26.92 2.89 2.20
N ARG A 197 26.71 4.18 2.51
CA ARG A 197 27.64 4.95 3.36
C ARG A 197 27.81 4.38 4.76
N ILE A 198 26.73 3.92 5.39
CA ILE A 198 26.79 3.26 6.70
C ILE A 198 27.71 2.03 6.65
N ASN A 199 27.61 1.23 5.60
CA ASN A 199 28.48 0.06 5.45
C ASN A 199 29.93 0.44 5.13
N GLU A 200 30.15 1.33 4.13
CA GLU A 200 31.48 1.70 3.65
C GLU A 200 32.28 2.55 4.67
N GLU A 201 31.66 3.54 5.32
CA GLU A 201 32.33 4.48 6.21
C GLU A 201 32.43 3.95 7.66
N LEU A 202 31.43 3.21 8.13
CA LEU A 202 31.38 2.72 9.51
C LEU A 202 31.72 1.23 9.65
N GLY A 203 31.86 0.49 8.54
CA GLY A 203 32.14 -0.95 8.55
C GLY A 203 31.02 -1.81 9.15
N VAL A 204 29.80 -1.28 9.26
CA VAL A 204 28.66 -1.98 9.86
C VAL A 204 28.18 -3.09 8.91
N THR A 205 28.05 -4.31 9.42
CA THR A 205 27.43 -5.41 8.70
C THR A 205 25.95 -5.13 8.52
N VAL A 206 25.40 -5.33 7.30
CA VAL A 206 23.99 -5.07 7.00
C VAL A 206 23.30 -6.35 6.56
N ILE A 207 22.14 -6.63 7.13
CA ILE A 207 21.22 -7.66 6.62
C ILE A 207 19.98 -6.94 6.15
N LEU A 208 19.78 -6.96 4.82
CA LEU A 208 18.68 -6.29 4.12
C LEU A 208 17.61 -7.30 3.72
N VAL A 209 16.43 -7.20 4.28
CA VAL A 209 15.24 -7.89 3.80
C VAL A 209 14.46 -6.95 2.88
N SER A 210 14.21 -7.39 1.67
CA SER A 210 13.30 -6.72 0.74
C SER A 210 12.74 -7.73 -0.27
N HIS A 211 11.54 -7.44 -0.77
CA HIS A 211 10.96 -8.15 -1.90
C HIS A 211 11.30 -7.51 -3.25
N LEU A 212 11.99 -6.36 -3.25
CA LEU A 212 12.35 -5.60 -4.44
C LEU A 212 13.72 -6.03 -4.97
N PRO A 213 13.81 -6.71 -6.13
CA PRO A 213 15.05 -7.22 -6.70
C PRO A 213 16.10 -6.14 -6.94
N GLU A 214 15.66 -4.97 -7.40
CA GLU A 214 16.53 -3.83 -7.72
C GLU A 214 17.31 -3.31 -6.50
N LEU A 215 16.75 -3.39 -5.29
CA LEU A 215 17.45 -3.00 -4.08
C LEU A 215 18.61 -3.95 -3.77
N HIS A 216 18.37 -5.24 -3.98
CA HIS A 216 19.40 -6.27 -3.76
C HIS A 216 20.52 -6.17 -4.78
N THR A 217 20.20 -5.98 -6.06
CA THR A 217 21.21 -5.82 -7.11
C THR A 217 22.04 -4.55 -6.94
N TYR A 218 21.48 -3.50 -6.35
CA TYR A 218 22.18 -2.23 -6.10
C TYR A 218 23.09 -2.25 -4.86
N LEU A 219 22.65 -2.90 -3.77
CA LEU A 219 23.32 -2.83 -2.47
C LEU A 219 24.05 -4.10 -2.04
N ALA A 220 23.42 -5.27 -2.27
CA ALA A 220 23.89 -6.49 -1.65
C ALA A 220 25.16 -7.04 -2.32
N THR A 221 26.06 -7.53 -1.52
CA THR A 221 27.24 -8.29 -2.01
C THR A 221 26.90 -9.74 -2.29
N ARG A 222 25.88 -10.27 -1.62
CA ARG A 222 25.34 -11.63 -1.75
C ARG A 222 23.87 -11.62 -1.38
N VAL A 223 23.08 -12.48 -2.01
CA VAL A 223 21.64 -12.61 -1.76
C VAL A 223 21.30 -14.05 -1.45
N ILE A 224 20.38 -14.27 -0.52
CA ILE A 224 19.70 -15.55 -0.30
C ILE A 224 18.22 -15.45 -0.69
N LEU A 225 17.71 -16.47 -1.36
CA LEU A 225 16.28 -16.66 -1.63
C LEU A 225 15.68 -17.51 -0.51
N LEU A 226 14.76 -16.93 0.24
CA LEU A 226 14.02 -17.60 1.30
C LEU A 226 12.61 -17.94 0.79
N GLU A 227 12.28 -19.22 0.76
CA GLU A 227 11.00 -19.75 0.31
C GLU A 227 10.51 -20.83 1.26
N ASP A 228 9.23 -20.79 1.66
CA ASP A 228 8.61 -21.74 2.59
C ASP A 228 9.44 -22.03 3.85
N GLY A 229 10.11 -20.98 4.37
CA GLY A 229 10.96 -21.09 5.55
C GLY A 229 12.33 -21.72 5.32
N GLU A 230 12.72 -22.03 4.10
CA GLU A 230 14.02 -22.64 3.74
C GLU A 230 14.85 -21.70 2.85
N ILE A 231 16.18 -21.77 2.96
CA ILE A 231 17.07 -21.12 1.99
C ILE A 231 17.13 -22.04 0.75
N LYS A 232 16.55 -21.56 -0.37
CA LYS A 232 16.53 -22.30 -1.63
C LYS A 232 17.74 -22.05 -2.48
N GLU A 233 18.23 -20.81 -2.47
CA GLU A 233 19.35 -20.39 -3.27
C GLU A 233 20.16 -19.33 -2.52
N GLU A 234 21.46 -19.31 -2.81
CA GLU A 234 22.40 -18.33 -2.26
C GLU A 234 23.47 -18.02 -3.32
N GLY A 235 23.75 -16.75 -3.53
CA GLY A 235 24.75 -16.37 -4.52
C GLY A 235 24.79 -14.91 -4.91
N ASP A 236 25.23 -14.67 -6.14
CA ASP A 236 25.30 -13.35 -6.76
C ASP A 236 23.91 -12.71 -6.85
N PRO A 237 23.77 -11.41 -6.48
CA PRO A 237 22.48 -10.72 -6.46
C PRO A 237 21.72 -10.80 -7.79
N LYS A 238 22.38 -10.60 -8.92
CA LYS A 238 21.73 -10.61 -10.24
C LYS A 238 21.20 -12.01 -10.61
N THR A 239 21.90 -13.06 -10.20
CA THR A 239 21.49 -14.44 -10.47
C THR A 239 20.28 -14.82 -9.63
N VAL A 240 20.39 -14.69 -8.30
CA VAL A 240 19.34 -15.09 -7.36
C VAL A 240 18.04 -14.27 -7.58
N THR A 241 18.16 -12.96 -7.81
CA THR A 241 16.98 -12.12 -8.10
C THR A 241 16.32 -12.48 -9.43
N LYS A 242 17.10 -12.88 -10.45
CA LYS A 242 16.56 -13.35 -11.73
C LYS A 242 15.79 -14.66 -11.55
N ASP A 243 16.30 -15.56 -10.71
CA ASP A 243 15.64 -16.84 -10.46
C ASP A 243 14.35 -16.64 -9.65
N PHE A 244 14.34 -15.75 -8.67
CA PHE A 244 13.13 -15.31 -7.99
C PHE A 244 12.05 -14.77 -8.95
N LEU A 245 12.46 -14.00 -9.98
CA LEU A 245 11.53 -13.43 -10.96
C LEU A 245 10.99 -14.45 -11.97
N LYS A 246 11.53 -15.67 -12.07
CA LYS A 246 11.01 -16.71 -13.00
C LYS A 246 9.59 -17.17 -12.65
N GLU A 247 9.17 -17.02 -11.41
CA GLU A 247 7.82 -17.39 -10.95
C GLU A 247 6.75 -16.37 -11.32
N ILE A 248 7.14 -15.22 -11.89
CA ILE A 248 6.20 -14.18 -12.29
C ILE A 248 5.31 -14.69 -13.43
N SER A 249 4.00 -14.59 -13.24
CA SER A 249 3.00 -14.90 -14.25
C SER A 249 3.23 -14.11 -15.53
N PRO A 250 2.91 -14.66 -16.72
CA PRO A 250 3.03 -13.94 -17.97
C PRO A 250 2.14 -12.70 -17.97
N GLN A 251 2.55 -11.70 -18.75
CA GLN A 251 1.76 -10.50 -18.95
C GLN A 251 0.52 -10.81 -19.77
N VAL A 252 -0.63 -10.30 -19.34
CA VAL A 252 -1.83 -10.22 -20.19
C VAL A 252 -1.61 -9.09 -21.20
N GLU A 253 -2.03 -9.32 -22.45
CA GLU A 253 -1.98 -8.30 -23.48
C GLU A 253 -2.94 -7.15 -23.14
N MET A 254 -2.45 -5.94 -23.29
CA MET A 254 -3.24 -4.73 -23.08
C MET A 254 -4.10 -4.47 -24.32
N ASP A 255 -5.37 -4.14 -24.10
CA ASP A 255 -6.21 -3.57 -25.17
C ASP A 255 -5.69 -2.16 -25.50
N SER A 256 -5.09 -2.00 -26.68
CA SER A 256 -4.54 -0.71 -27.13
C SER A 256 -5.60 0.29 -27.56
N THR A 257 -6.88 -0.11 -27.61
CA THR A 257 -7.97 0.75 -28.06
C THR A 257 -8.18 1.89 -27.06
N VAL A 258 -8.10 3.11 -27.54
CA VAL A 258 -8.53 4.33 -26.85
C VAL A 258 -9.53 5.00 -27.79
N ASP A 259 -10.71 5.33 -27.29
CA ASP A 259 -11.70 6.05 -28.08
C ASP A 259 -11.30 7.53 -28.14
N ASP A 260 -11.54 8.20 -29.28
CA ASP A 260 -11.23 9.64 -29.41
C ASP A 260 -12.15 10.54 -28.58
N GLU A 261 -13.10 9.95 -27.92
CA GLU A 261 -14.10 10.60 -27.11
C GLU A 261 -13.52 11.06 -25.75
N THR A 262 -13.57 12.37 -25.47
CA THR A 262 -13.20 12.91 -24.18
C THR A 262 -14.34 12.71 -23.17
N VAL A 263 -14.05 12.13 -22.00
CA VAL A 263 -15.04 11.84 -20.93
C VAL A 263 -14.89 12.76 -19.73
N ILE A 264 -13.69 13.30 -19.49
CA ILE A 264 -13.42 14.25 -18.39
C ILE A 264 -12.54 15.38 -18.93
N LYS A 265 -12.88 16.62 -18.57
CA LYS A 265 -12.07 17.82 -18.80
C LYS A 265 -11.75 18.50 -17.47
N ALA A 266 -10.50 18.77 -17.24
CA ALA A 266 -10.03 19.66 -16.19
C ALA A 266 -9.57 20.95 -16.84
N ILE A 267 -10.09 22.10 -16.40
CA ILE A 267 -9.87 23.41 -17.02
C ILE A 267 -9.34 24.37 -15.95
N ASN A 268 -8.11 24.84 -16.13
CA ASN A 268 -7.45 25.85 -15.28
C ASN A 268 -7.51 25.53 -13.79
N LEU A 269 -7.33 24.26 -13.39
CA LEU A 269 -7.44 23.89 -11.99
C LEU A 269 -6.33 24.54 -11.16
N GLN A 270 -6.77 25.22 -10.07
CA GLN A 270 -5.88 25.81 -9.09
C GLN A 270 -6.32 25.40 -7.68
N LYS A 271 -5.34 25.10 -6.81
CA LYS A 271 -5.59 24.83 -5.40
C LYS A 271 -4.35 25.04 -4.55
N ARG A 272 -4.50 25.75 -3.43
CA ARG A 272 -3.42 26.07 -2.49
C ARG A 272 -3.59 25.34 -1.17
N PHE A 273 -2.50 24.88 -0.65
CA PHE A 273 -2.45 24.24 0.67
C PHE A 273 -1.49 24.98 1.58
N PHE A 274 -2.04 25.49 2.70
CA PHE A 274 -1.29 26.20 3.72
C PHE A 274 -1.17 25.36 4.99
N LEU A 275 0.03 25.27 5.57
CA LEU A 275 0.20 24.84 6.94
C LEU A 275 0.25 26.06 7.87
N LEU A 276 -0.56 26.06 8.93
CA LEU A 276 -0.68 27.15 9.92
C LEU A 276 0.65 27.62 10.52
N LYS A 277 1.70 26.78 10.49
CA LYS A 277 3.05 27.13 11.00
C LYS A 277 4.17 27.06 9.95
N GLY A 278 3.88 26.68 8.73
CA GLY A 278 4.89 26.41 7.68
C GLY A 278 4.72 27.26 6.41
N GLY A 279 3.67 28.06 6.33
CA GLY A 279 3.37 28.83 5.10
C GLY A 279 2.80 27.95 3.99
N ASN A 280 3.01 28.37 2.75
CA ASN A 280 2.55 27.62 1.57
C ASN A 280 3.33 26.31 1.43
N VAL A 281 2.62 25.20 1.28
CA VAL A 281 3.18 23.86 1.23
C VAL A 281 3.11 23.29 -0.19
N LEU A 282 2.04 23.62 -0.90
CA LEU A 282 1.81 23.15 -2.25
C LEU A 282 0.81 24.09 -2.94
N ASP A 283 1.16 24.54 -4.12
CA ASP A 283 0.27 25.21 -5.06
C ASP A 283 0.08 24.30 -6.27
N ILE A 284 -1.17 23.95 -6.55
CA ILE A 284 -1.57 23.39 -7.84
C ILE A 284 -1.96 24.58 -8.69
N GLU A 285 -1.32 24.73 -9.84
CA GLU A 285 -1.50 25.89 -10.71
C GLU A 285 -1.74 25.45 -12.15
N ASP A 286 -2.81 25.99 -12.73
CA ASP A 286 -3.07 26.00 -14.17
C ASP A 286 -3.05 24.60 -14.83
N ILE A 287 -3.68 23.62 -14.17
CA ILE A 287 -3.78 22.26 -14.74
C ILE A 287 -4.93 22.23 -15.74
N ASN A 288 -4.56 21.91 -16.99
CA ASN A 288 -5.47 21.65 -18.09
C ASN A 288 -5.25 20.22 -18.57
N LEU A 289 -6.31 19.39 -18.59
CA LEU A 289 -6.21 17.97 -18.90
C LEU A 289 -7.50 17.46 -19.53
N GLU A 290 -7.38 16.71 -20.62
CA GLU A 290 -8.49 15.96 -21.21
C GLU A 290 -8.22 14.47 -21.05
N ILE A 291 -9.23 13.71 -20.62
CA ILE A 291 -9.15 12.27 -20.42
C ILE A 291 -10.10 11.60 -21.39
N LYS A 292 -9.56 10.67 -22.17
CA LYS A 292 -10.31 9.95 -23.21
C LYS A 292 -10.96 8.69 -22.63
N ASN A 293 -12.03 8.27 -23.30
CA ASN A 293 -12.73 7.04 -22.97
C ASN A 293 -11.82 5.82 -23.16
N ARG A 294 -11.89 4.85 -22.24
CA ARG A 294 -11.09 3.61 -22.21
C ARG A 294 -9.57 3.83 -22.10
N ASP A 295 -9.14 5.05 -21.75
CA ASP A 295 -7.72 5.31 -21.48
C ASP A 295 -7.27 4.66 -20.17
N ILE A 296 -5.96 4.39 -20.08
CA ILE A 296 -5.26 4.08 -18.82
C ILE A 296 -4.21 5.17 -18.64
N LEU A 297 -4.61 6.23 -17.93
CA LEU A 297 -3.79 7.39 -17.65
C LEU A 297 -3.05 7.22 -16.32
N THR A 298 -1.73 7.36 -16.33
CA THR A 298 -0.96 7.38 -15.09
C THR A 298 -0.40 8.76 -14.78
N ILE A 299 -0.62 9.22 -13.56
CA ILE A 299 -0.05 10.44 -12.99
C ILE A 299 1.22 10.06 -12.23
N LEU A 300 2.38 10.48 -12.72
CA LEU A 300 3.69 10.21 -12.10
C LEU A 300 4.36 11.51 -11.63
N GLY A 301 5.27 11.38 -10.69
CA GLY A 301 6.00 12.52 -10.13
C GLY A 301 6.53 12.26 -8.72
N PRO A 302 7.38 13.14 -8.17
CA PRO A 302 7.93 12.97 -6.83
C PRO A 302 6.84 13.08 -5.75
N SER A 303 7.17 12.63 -4.53
CA SER A 303 6.30 12.83 -3.37
C SER A 303 6.10 14.34 -3.10
N GLY A 304 4.85 14.74 -2.86
CA GLY A 304 4.50 16.14 -2.65
C GLY A 304 4.25 16.93 -3.94
N ALA A 305 4.29 16.33 -5.14
CA ALA A 305 3.99 17.00 -6.40
C ALA A 305 2.50 17.35 -6.62
N GLY A 306 1.58 16.89 -5.74
CA GLY A 306 0.14 17.17 -5.87
C GLY A 306 -0.68 16.08 -6.57
N LYS A 307 -0.09 14.94 -6.92
CA LYS A 307 -0.74 13.85 -7.68
C LYS A 307 -2.06 13.36 -7.07
N THR A 308 -2.04 12.98 -5.79
CA THR A 308 -3.24 12.53 -5.04
C THR A 308 -4.30 13.61 -4.98
N ILE A 309 -3.90 14.89 -4.89
CA ILE A 309 -4.84 16.02 -4.85
C ILE A 309 -5.52 16.18 -6.21
N LEU A 310 -4.74 16.15 -7.30
CA LEU A 310 -5.31 16.14 -8.65
C LEU A 310 -6.26 14.97 -8.85
N LEU A 311 -5.87 13.76 -8.46
CA LEU A 311 -6.72 12.58 -8.57
C LEU A 311 -8.03 12.76 -7.78
N ARG A 312 -7.98 13.34 -6.58
CA ARG A 312 -9.16 13.62 -5.74
C ARG A 312 -10.05 14.71 -6.33
N MET A 313 -9.47 15.75 -6.95
CA MET A 313 -10.26 16.76 -7.68
C MET A 313 -10.97 16.12 -8.88
N LEU A 314 -10.28 15.30 -9.66
CA LEU A 314 -10.88 14.54 -10.75
C LEU A 314 -12.00 13.59 -10.27
N ALA A 315 -11.94 13.09 -9.05
CA ALA A 315 -12.97 12.24 -8.46
C ALA A 315 -14.12 13.02 -7.80
N GLY A 316 -14.05 14.36 -7.75
CA GLY A 316 -14.98 15.21 -7.02
C GLY A 316 -15.00 14.95 -5.50
N LEU A 317 -13.90 14.43 -4.96
CA LEU A 317 -13.66 14.24 -3.53
C LEU A 317 -13.04 15.50 -2.89
N ASP A 318 -12.43 16.32 -3.72
CA ASP A 318 -11.86 17.62 -3.36
C ASP A 318 -12.25 18.64 -4.45
N TYR A 319 -12.34 19.91 -4.10
CA TYR A 319 -12.75 20.96 -5.03
C TYR A 319 -11.57 21.89 -5.32
N PRO A 320 -11.38 22.34 -6.58
CA PRO A 320 -10.44 23.40 -6.90
C PRO A 320 -10.87 24.73 -6.25
N GLU A 321 -9.94 25.67 -6.07
CA GLU A 321 -10.24 27.07 -5.68
C GLU A 321 -10.58 27.90 -6.91
N GLU A 322 -9.95 27.59 -8.06
CA GLU A 322 -10.27 28.16 -9.36
C GLU A 322 -10.23 27.05 -10.42
N GLY A 323 -10.95 27.26 -11.50
CA GLY A 323 -11.11 26.26 -12.56
C GLY A 323 -12.25 25.29 -12.32
N GLU A 324 -12.40 24.30 -13.17
CA GLU A 324 -13.52 23.35 -13.12
C GLU A 324 -13.16 21.96 -13.62
N VAL A 325 -13.87 20.95 -13.12
CA VAL A 325 -13.83 19.57 -13.61
C VAL A 325 -15.18 19.24 -14.23
N LEU A 326 -15.16 18.98 -15.53
CA LEU A 326 -16.34 18.69 -16.33
C LEU A 326 -16.39 17.21 -16.69
N TYR A 327 -17.55 16.60 -16.51
CA TYR A 327 -17.84 15.22 -16.91
C TYR A 327 -18.84 15.20 -18.05
N ARG A 328 -18.58 14.32 -19.01
CA ARG A 328 -19.49 14.07 -20.13
C ARG A 328 -20.69 13.24 -19.67
N LEU A 329 -21.88 13.71 -20.01
CA LEU A 329 -23.12 12.95 -19.93
C LEU A 329 -23.84 13.00 -21.28
N GLU A 330 -24.49 11.88 -21.65
CA GLU A 330 -25.40 11.86 -22.78
C GLU A 330 -26.68 12.64 -22.44
N SER A 331 -27.24 13.36 -23.40
CA SER A 331 -28.46 14.15 -23.16
C SER A 331 -29.66 13.30 -22.72
N GLU A 332 -29.70 12.02 -23.13
CA GLU A 332 -30.72 11.06 -22.70
C GLU A 332 -30.63 10.71 -21.21
N ASP A 333 -29.45 10.85 -20.63
CA ASP A 333 -29.19 10.62 -19.20
C ASP A 333 -29.56 11.81 -18.32
N LEU A 334 -29.90 12.98 -18.89
CA LEU A 334 -30.23 14.16 -18.13
C LEU A 334 -31.65 14.06 -17.53
N GLU A 335 -31.78 14.39 -16.26
CA GLU A 335 -33.07 14.65 -15.65
C GLU A 335 -33.38 16.15 -15.72
N ASP A 336 -34.45 16.49 -16.42
CA ASP A 336 -34.90 17.86 -16.61
C ASP A 336 -35.61 18.35 -15.32
N ASN A 337 -34.86 18.95 -14.42
CA ASN A 337 -35.37 19.55 -13.17
C ASN A 337 -35.54 21.07 -13.24
N GLY A 338 -35.54 21.66 -14.42
CA GLY A 338 -35.88 23.10 -14.61
C GLY A 338 -34.87 24.09 -14.09
N ILE A 339 -33.68 23.71 -13.62
CA ILE A 339 -32.68 24.60 -13.02
C ILE A 339 -31.54 24.96 -13.98
N ASP A 340 -31.37 24.23 -15.10
CA ASP A 340 -30.19 24.36 -15.96
C ASP A 340 -30.49 24.82 -17.40
N SER A 341 -30.97 26.07 -17.55
CA SER A 341 -31.21 26.65 -18.87
C SER A 341 -29.99 27.29 -19.56
N ASN A 342 -28.79 27.23 -18.97
CA ASN A 342 -27.60 27.90 -19.50
C ASN A 342 -26.46 26.96 -19.95
N ARG A 343 -26.70 25.66 -20.15
CA ARG A 343 -25.66 24.75 -20.61
C ARG A 343 -25.65 24.67 -22.13
N GLU A 344 -24.51 25.00 -22.72
CA GLU A 344 -24.26 24.75 -24.13
C GLU A 344 -24.22 23.22 -24.35
N SER A 345 -25.26 22.66 -24.98
CA SER A 345 -25.18 21.34 -25.56
C SER A 345 -24.35 21.45 -26.83
N ASP A 346 -23.28 20.63 -26.93
CA ASP A 346 -22.62 20.43 -28.23
C ASP A 346 -23.63 19.90 -29.25
N THR A 347 -23.37 20.12 -30.54
CA THR A 347 -24.23 19.76 -31.67
C THR A 347 -24.50 18.25 -31.77
N GLU A 348 -23.99 17.43 -30.86
CA GLU A 348 -24.04 15.96 -30.85
C GLU A 348 -24.88 15.35 -29.71
N GLY A 349 -25.62 16.13 -28.95
CA GLY A 349 -26.42 15.61 -27.82
C GLY A 349 -25.60 15.27 -26.57
N VAL A 350 -24.45 15.88 -26.40
CA VAL A 350 -23.56 15.74 -25.23
C VAL A 350 -23.67 16.95 -24.33
N VAL A 351 -23.70 16.74 -23.03
CA VAL A 351 -23.71 17.80 -22.02
C VAL A 351 -22.53 17.62 -21.06
N TRP A 352 -21.81 18.72 -20.84
CA TRP A 352 -20.73 18.78 -19.86
C TRP A 352 -21.26 19.24 -18.51
N VAL A 353 -21.08 18.45 -17.47
CA VAL A 353 -21.58 18.69 -16.12
C VAL A 353 -20.41 18.98 -15.20
N ASN A 354 -20.42 20.17 -14.58
CA ASN A 354 -19.46 20.52 -13.54
C ASN A 354 -19.77 19.74 -12.26
N PHE A 355 -18.73 19.14 -11.67
CA PHE A 355 -18.88 18.35 -10.45
C PHE A 355 -19.29 19.20 -9.23
N GLU A 356 -19.06 20.51 -9.25
CA GLU A 356 -19.42 21.44 -8.17
C GLU A 356 -20.89 21.82 -8.19
N ASP A 357 -21.55 21.70 -9.35
CA ASP A 357 -22.95 22.05 -9.46
C ASP A 357 -23.83 21.20 -8.55
N PRO A 358 -24.65 21.81 -7.70
CA PRO A 358 -25.55 21.08 -6.79
C PRO A 358 -26.77 20.57 -7.55
N SER A 359 -26.55 19.67 -8.52
CA SER A 359 -27.60 19.11 -9.39
C SER A 359 -27.77 17.60 -9.20
N ILE A 360 -28.90 17.07 -9.63
CA ILE A 360 -29.15 15.62 -9.66
C ILE A 360 -28.19 14.90 -10.61
N ASN A 361 -27.71 15.59 -11.64
CA ASN A 361 -26.74 15.07 -12.60
C ASN A 361 -25.38 14.79 -11.94
N ARG A 362 -24.97 15.58 -10.94
CA ARG A 362 -23.80 15.29 -10.10
C ARG A 362 -23.89 13.93 -9.42
N MET A 363 -25.08 13.52 -8.95
CA MET A 363 -25.26 12.21 -8.33
C MET A 363 -25.16 11.08 -9.35
N LYS A 364 -25.58 11.31 -10.59
CA LYS A 364 -25.38 10.34 -11.69
C LYS A 364 -23.90 10.16 -11.99
N ILE A 365 -23.14 11.26 -12.11
CA ILE A 365 -21.68 11.21 -12.30
C ILE A 365 -21.00 10.43 -11.16
N ARG A 366 -21.37 10.70 -9.90
CA ARG A 366 -20.81 9.98 -8.76
C ARG A 366 -21.00 8.46 -8.82
N ARG A 367 -22.09 7.99 -9.38
CA ARG A 367 -22.35 6.55 -9.59
C ARG A 367 -21.46 5.96 -10.70
N LYS A 368 -21.06 6.79 -11.67
CA LYS A 368 -20.18 6.41 -12.78
C LYS A 368 -18.68 6.40 -12.40
N ILE A 369 -18.35 6.83 -11.16
CA ILE A 369 -16.98 6.92 -10.67
C ILE A 369 -16.73 5.89 -9.57
N GLY A 370 -15.69 5.07 -9.75
CA GLY A 370 -15.09 4.24 -8.72
C GLY A 370 -13.81 4.89 -8.19
N PHE A 371 -13.58 4.82 -6.88
CA PHE A 371 -12.36 5.35 -6.27
C PHE A 371 -11.74 4.34 -5.31
N MET A 372 -10.43 4.16 -5.41
CA MET A 372 -9.63 3.36 -4.51
C MET A 372 -8.58 4.23 -3.84
N TYR A 373 -8.60 4.28 -2.51
CA TYR A 373 -7.67 5.05 -1.68
C TYR A 373 -6.33 4.31 -1.49
N GLN A 374 -5.27 5.07 -1.25
CA GLN A 374 -3.92 4.57 -0.99
C GLN A 374 -3.86 3.65 0.24
N GLU A 375 -4.57 4.00 1.32
CA GLU A 375 -4.67 3.14 2.50
C GLU A 375 -5.81 2.13 2.35
N PHE A 376 -5.57 0.91 2.83
CA PHE A 376 -6.55 -0.18 2.74
C PHE A 376 -7.87 0.20 3.42
N ALA A 377 -8.87 0.55 2.61
CA ALA A 377 -10.20 0.94 3.07
C ALA A 377 -11.12 -0.25 3.40
N LEU A 378 -10.55 -1.48 3.52
CA LEU A 378 -11.32 -2.65 3.92
C LEU A 378 -11.65 -2.59 5.43
N GLN A 379 -12.91 -2.76 5.77
CA GLN A 379 -13.35 -2.82 7.16
C GLN A 379 -12.83 -4.09 7.84
N HIS A 380 -12.18 -3.94 9.00
CA HIS A 380 -11.53 -5.06 9.68
C HIS A 380 -12.51 -6.10 10.23
N HIS A 381 -13.68 -5.68 10.67
CA HIS A 381 -14.64 -6.54 11.38
C HIS A 381 -15.73 -7.11 10.47
N SER A 382 -15.87 -6.62 9.24
CA SER A 382 -16.85 -7.09 8.25
C SER A 382 -16.20 -8.04 7.25
N THR A 383 -16.98 -9.01 6.77
CA THR A 383 -16.59 -9.87 5.65
C THR A 383 -16.55 -9.05 4.34
N ILE A 384 -15.85 -9.54 3.34
CA ILE A 384 -15.87 -8.93 2.00
C ILE A 384 -17.29 -8.93 1.43
N ARG A 385 -18.07 -9.99 1.67
CA ARG A 385 -19.48 -10.08 1.30
C ARG A 385 -20.31 -8.92 1.87
N ASP A 386 -20.18 -8.63 3.17
CA ASP A 386 -20.97 -7.58 3.81
C ASP A 386 -20.64 -6.20 3.29
N GLN A 387 -19.34 -5.96 3.00
CA GLN A 387 -18.89 -4.73 2.40
C GLN A 387 -19.43 -4.57 0.96
N LEU A 388 -19.42 -5.65 0.16
CA LEU A 388 -20.00 -5.67 -1.18
C LEU A 388 -21.51 -5.49 -1.14
N ALA A 389 -22.23 -6.18 -0.25
CA ALA A 389 -23.66 -6.04 -0.08
C ALA A 389 -24.06 -4.61 0.28
N THR A 390 -23.30 -3.95 1.15
CA THR A 390 -23.50 -2.54 1.51
C THR A 390 -23.28 -1.64 0.29
N LYS A 391 -22.19 -1.85 -0.47
CA LYS A 391 -21.85 -1.07 -1.65
C LYS A 391 -22.86 -1.24 -2.78
N LEU A 392 -23.38 -2.45 -2.98
CA LEU A 392 -24.42 -2.77 -3.97
C LEU A 392 -25.81 -2.27 -3.54
N GLY A 393 -25.95 -1.72 -2.34
CA GLY A 393 -27.21 -1.22 -1.79
C GLY A 393 -28.16 -2.32 -1.35
N PHE A 394 -27.66 -3.55 -1.14
CA PHE A 394 -28.48 -4.65 -0.62
C PHE A 394 -28.74 -4.51 0.89
N LYS A 395 -27.89 -3.78 1.58
CA LYS A 395 -28.00 -3.39 3.00
C LYS A 395 -28.31 -1.91 3.15
N ASN A 396 -29.56 -1.51 2.89
CA ASN A 396 -29.98 -0.14 3.12
C ASN A 396 -31.37 -0.10 3.80
N GLN A 397 -31.77 1.06 4.29
CA GLN A 397 -33.04 1.25 4.98
C GLN A 397 -34.24 0.89 4.09
N PHE A 398 -34.14 1.13 2.80
CA PHE A 398 -35.22 0.81 1.85
C PHE A 398 -35.48 -0.69 1.78
N VAL A 399 -34.42 -1.53 1.76
CA VAL A 399 -34.53 -2.99 1.77
C VAL A 399 -35.20 -3.48 3.08
N VAL A 400 -34.83 -2.88 4.21
CA VAL A 400 -35.44 -3.20 5.51
C VAL A 400 -36.91 -2.80 5.54
N ASP A 401 -37.27 -1.64 4.97
CA ASP A 401 -38.64 -1.16 4.92
C ASP A 401 -39.51 -2.01 3.98
N GLU A 402 -38.98 -2.50 2.85
CA GLU A 402 -39.65 -3.46 1.99
C GLU A 402 -39.84 -4.83 2.69
N ALA A 403 -38.78 -5.32 3.33
CA ALA A 403 -38.85 -6.56 4.10
C ALA A 403 -39.90 -6.46 5.23
N ARG A 404 -39.99 -5.30 5.90
CA ARG A 404 -41.01 -5.05 6.95
C ARG A 404 -42.44 -5.06 6.38
N LYS A 405 -42.65 -4.58 5.17
CA LYS A 405 -43.95 -4.68 4.49
C LYS A 405 -44.34 -6.14 4.23
N LYS A 406 -43.40 -6.91 3.65
CA LYS A 406 -43.60 -8.35 3.39
C LYS A 406 -43.74 -9.17 4.65
N ALA A 407 -42.99 -8.88 5.73
CA ALA A 407 -43.10 -9.54 7.01
C ALA A 407 -44.50 -9.37 7.60
N LYS A 408 -45.13 -8.20 7.45
CA LYS A 408 -46.53 -7.98 7.88
C LYS A 408 -47.53 -8.82 7.07
N GLU A 409 -47.29 -9.01 5.76
CA GLU A 409 -48.13 -9.87 4.92
C GLU A 409 -48.02 -11.36 5.32
N LEU A 410 -46.85 -11.75 5.83
CA LEU A 410 -46.54 -13.08 6.32
C LEU A 410 -46.85 -13.27 7.81
N GLU A 411 -47.46 -12.28 8.47
CA GLU A 411 -47.80 -12.27 9.91
C GLU A 411 -46.58 -12.46 10.84
N LEU A 412 -45.39 -12.00 10.37
CA LEU A 412 -44.14 -12.05 11.15
C LEU A 412 -43.99 -10.80 12.04
N GLY A 413 -43.59 -11.01 13.29
CA GLY A 413 -43.30 -9.89 14.21
C GLY A 413 -41.98 -9.19 13.90
N ASP A 414 -41.89 -7.90 14.31
CA ASP A 414 -40.67 -7.07 14.07
C ASP A 414 -39.41 -7.69 14.70
N GLU A 415 -39.50 -8.30 15.89
CA GLU A 415 -38.37 -8.97 16.56
C GLU A 415 -37.85 -10.17 15.74
N LEU A 416 -38.75 -10.91 15.11
CA LEU A 416 -38.37 -12.02 14.22
C LEU A 416 -37.74 -11.50 12.93
N LEU A 417 -38.26 -10.41 12.37
CA LEU A 417 -37.67 -9.77 11.19
C LEU A 417 -36.24 -9.31 11.46
N ASP A 418 -35.99 -8.69 12.62
CA ASP A 418 -34.66 -8.26 13.02
C ASP A 418 -33.69 -9.45 13.17
N ALA A 419 -34.15 -10.55 13.74
CA ALA A 419 -33.39 -11.78 13.85
C ALA A 419 -33.09 -12.40 12.47
N LEU A 420 -34.08 -12.43 11.57
CA LEU A 420 -33.91 -12.89 10.19
C LEU A 420 -32.95 -12.01 9.40
N TYR A 421 -32.99 -10.69 9.63
CA TYR A 421 -32.02 -9.76 9.01
C TYR A 421 -30.59 -10.05 9.46
N GLN A 422 -30.38 -10.40 10.75
CA GLN A 422 -29.05 -10.81 11.23
C GLN A 422 -28.55 -12.12 10.61
N LEU A 423 -29.46 -13.06 10.30
CA LEU A 423 -29.08 -14.32 9.64
C LEU A 423 -28.52 -14.12 8.23
N THR A 424 -28.84 -13.01 7.59
CA THR A 424 -28.28 -12.67 6.27
C THR A 424 -26.77 -12.40 6.33
N ASP A 425 -26.19 -12.21 7.49
CA ASP A 425 -24.74 -12.02 7.70
C ASP A 425 -23.98 -13.35 7.79
N LEU A 426 -24.68 -14.47 7.89
CA LEU A 426 -24.08 -15.80 7.99
C LEU A 426 -23.88 -16.45 6.62
N PRO A 427 -22.98 -17.42 6.49
CA PRO A 427 -22.92 -18.31 5.34
C PRO A 427 -24.27 -19.00 5.11
N GLU A 428 -24.65 -19.19 3.85
CA GLU A 428 -25.97 -19.75 3.48
C GLU A 428 -26.30 -21.05 4.21
N SER A 429 -25.34 -21.97 4.32
CA SER A 429 -25.52 -23.25 5.03
C SER A 429 -25.81 -23.07 6.52
N GLU A 430 -25.16 -22.11 7.16
CA GLU A 430 -25.36 -21.80 8.57
C GLU A 430 -26.69 -21.08 8.80
N ALA A 431 -27.04 -20.12 7.94
CA ALA A 431 -28.32 -19.43 7.99
C ALA A 431 -29.51 -20.40 7.84
N LYS A 432 -29.42 -21.32 6.84
CA LYS A 432 -30.44 -22.36 6.65
C LYS A 432 -30.58 -23.28 7.87
N SER A 433 -29.47 -23.74 8.43
CA SER A 433 -29.48 -24.58 9.63
C SER A 433 -30.12 -23.88 10.84
N ARG A 434 -29.87 -22.58 11.03
CA ARG A 434 -30.49 -21.80 12.10
C ARG A 434 -31.98 -21.57 11.89
N LEU A 435 -32.42 -21.36 10.64
CA LEU A 435 -33.84 -21.25 10.29
C LEU A 435 -34.59 -22.54 10.61
N GLU A 436 -34.05 -23.70 10.22
CA GLU A 436 -34.61 -25.00 10.51
C GLU A 436 -34.73 -25.24 12.03
N GLN A 437 -33.75 -24.82 12.83
CA GLN A 437 -33.75 -24.93 14.28
C GLN A 437 -34.90 -24.13 14.94
N ILE A 438 -35.30 -23.00 14.34
CA ILE A 438 -36.43 -22.19 14.83
C ILE A 438 -37.76 -22.52 14.15
N GLY A 439 -37.79 -23.57 13.30
CA GLY A 439 -38.99 -24.07 12.66
C GLY A 439 -39.47 -23.25 11.46
N LEU A 440 -38.58 -22.44 10.85
CA LEU A 440 -38.88 -21.66 9.68
C LEU A 440 -38.32 -22.33 8.39
N MET A 441 -39.00 -22.12 7.28
CA MET A 441 -38.54 -22.61 5.99
C MET A 441 -37.30 -21.78 5.52
N PRO A 442 -36.27 -22.44 4.96
CA PRO A 442 -35.08 -21.75 4.47
C PRO A 442 -35.36 -20.64 3.44
N ASP A 443 -36.39 -20.79 2.64
CA ASP A 443 -36.76 -19.87 1.55
C ASP A 443 -37.29 -18.51 2.06
N ILE A 444 -37.62 -18.39 3.34
CA ILE A 444 -38.14 -17.14 3.94
C ILE A 444 -37.14 -15.99 3.84
N LEU A 445 -35.79 -16.27 3.86
CA LEU A 445 -34.80 -15.25 3.68
C LEU A 445 -34.79 -14.72 2.23
N GLU A 446 -34.98 -15.58 1.24
CA GLU A 446 -35.06 -15.19 -0.17
C GLU A 446 -36.34 -14.40 -0.44
N GLU A 447 -37.42 -14.72 0.25
CA GLU A 447 -38.69 -14.01 0.15
C GLU A 447 -38.63 -12.61 0.76
N LEU A 448 -38.07 -12.49 1.98
CA LEU A 448 -37.94 -11.20 2.66
C LEU A 448 -36.80 -10.32 2.10
N PHE A 449 -35.71 -10.94 1.69
CA PHE A 449 -34.49 -10.27 1.24
C PHE A 449 -33.97 -10.83 -0.08
N PRO A 450 -34.69 -10.65 -1.20
CA PRO A 450 -34.41 -11.35 -2.46
C PRO A 450 -33.03 -11.01 -3.08
N LYS A 451 -32.42 -9.87 -2.70
CA LYS A 451 -31.09 -9.45 -3.16
C LYS A 451 -29.98 -9.67 -2.12
N PHE A 452 -30.33 -10.34 -1.03
CA PHE A 452 -29.45 -10.43 0.13
C PHE A 452 -28.74 -11.76 0.35
N PRO A 453 -29.24 -12.91 -0.10
CA PRO A 453 -28.55 -14.17 0.05
C PRO A 453 -27.16 -14.14 -0.57
N GLU A 454 -26.24 -14.86 0.04
CA GLU A 454 -24.87 -15.04 -0.45
C GLU A 454 -24.83 -15.35 -1.97
N LYS A 455 -25.81 -16.07 -2.47
CA LYS A 455 -25.97 -16.39 -3.89
C LYS A 455 -26.14 -15.15 -4.76
N ALA A 456 -27.00 -14.19 -4.36
CA ALA A 456 -27.23 -12.96 -5.14
C ALA A 456 -25.97 -12.08 -5.19
N VAL A 457 -25.23 -11.97 -4.08
CA VAL A 457 -23.94 -11.26 -4.07
C VAL A 457 -22.93 -11.97 -4.97
N LYS A 458 -22.85 -13.30 -4.92
CA LYS A 458 -21.95 -14.08 -5.76
C LYS A 458 -22.25 -13.92 -7.26
N GLU A 459 -23.52 -13.94 -7.64
CA GLU A 459 -23.93 -13.79 -9.04
C GLU A 459 -23.55 -12.40 -9.59
N GLU A 460 -23.81 -11.33 -8.85
CA GLU A 460 -23.48 -9.95 -9.27
C GLU A 460 -21.97 -9.70 -9.35
N ILE A 461 -21.21 -10.29 -8.42
CA ILE A 461 -19.77 -10.05 -8.28
C ILE A 461 -18.91 -10.99 -9.11
N LYS A 462 -19.43 -12.15 -9.50
CA LYS A 462 -18.66 -13.17 -10.20
C LYS A 462 -17.88 -12.62 -11.42
N PRO A 463 -18.46 -11.83 -12.36
CA PRO A 463 -17.68 -11.31 -13.48
C PRO A 463 -16.51 -10.42 -13.03
N ILE A 464 -16.67 -9.68 -11.94
CA ILE A 464 -15.63 -8.82 -11.38
C ILE A 464 -14.54 -9.68 -10.75
N PHE A 465 -14.90 -10.71 -9.99
CA PHE A 465 -13.95 -11.63 -9.36
C PHE A 465 -13.16 -12.44 -10.40
N ASP A 466 -13.83 -12.88 -11.48
CA ASP A 466 -13.18 -13.57 -12.59
C ASP A 466 -12.13 -12.66 -13.27
N ALA A 467 -12.48 -11.39 -13.56
CA ALA A 467 -11.54 -10.41 -14.13
C ALA A 467 -10.36 -10.08 -13.20
N LEU A 468 -10.59 -10.15 -11.89
CA LEU A 468 -9.57 -9.89 -10.87
C LEU A 468 -8.78 -11.14 -10.47
N ASP A 469 -9.05 -12.30 -11.05
CA ASP A 469 -8.46 -13.58 -10.63
C ASP A 469 -8.60 -13.81 -9.12
N LEU A 470 -9.81 -13.57 -8.59
CA LEU A 470 -10.15 -13.77 -7.18
C LEU A 470 -11.08 -14.98 -7.00
N PRO A 471 -10.75 -15.94 -6.14
CA PRO A 471 -11.65 -17.03 -5.82
C PRO A 471 -12.87 -16.52 -5.05
N LEU A 472 -14.08 -17.01 -5.41
CA LEU A 472 -15.32 -16.55 -4.80
C LEU A 472 -15.41 -16.83 -3.29
N GLU A 473 -14.67 -17.83 -2.80
CA GLU A 473 -14.67 -18.21 -1.38
C GLU A 473 -14.18 -17.09 -0.46
N ILE A 474 -13.36 -16.15 -0.98
CA ILE A 474 -12.85 -15.04 -0.16
C ILE A 474 -13.94 -14.07 0.27
N ILE A 475 -15.12 -14.07 -0.33
CA ILE A 475 -16.19 -13.16 0.07
C ILE A 475 -16.58 -13.36 1.54
N ASN A 476 -16.44 -14.57 2.08
CA ASN A 476 -16.76 -14.90 3.47
C ASN A 476 -15.61 -14.62 4.43
N ARG A 477 -14.44 -14.18 3.94
CA ARG A 477 -13.29 -13.82 4.77
C ARG A 477 -13.33 -12.34 5.18
N LYS A 478 -12.70 -12.06 6.31
CA LYS A 478 -12.45 -10.70 6.79
C LYS A 478 -11.13 -10.19 6.23
N SER A 479 -10.92 -8.88 6.25
CA SER A 479 -9.74 -8.27 5.64
C SER A 479 -8.41 -8.78 6.20
N TYR A 480 -8.32 -9.12 7.48
CA TYR A 480 -7.10 -9.63 8.10
C TYR A 480 -6.75 -11.07 7.69
N GLU A 481 -7.71 -11.83 7.16
CA GLU A 481 -7.53 -13.20 6.66
C GLU A 481 -7.05 -13.25 5.20
N LEU A 482 -6.95 -12.09 4.55
CA LEU A 482 -6.53 -11.96 3.16
C LEU A 482 -5.03 -11.65 3.05
N SER A 483 -4.37 -12.21 2.03
CA SER A 483 -3.01 -11.78 1.64
C SER A 483 -3.01 -10.33 1.13
N GLY A 484 -1.83 -9.69 1.05
CA GLY A 484 -1.70 -8.32 0.53
C GLY A 484 -2.33 -8.15 -0.87
N GLY A 485 -2.04 -9.06 -1.79
CA GLY A 485 -2.61 -9.04 -3.14
C GLY A 485 -4.10 -9.32 -3.18
N GLN A 486 -4.60 -10.21 -2.32
CA GLN A 486 -6.05 -10.43 -2.20
C GLN A 486 -6.76 -9.19 -1.66
N LYS A 487 -6.15 -8.46 -0.71
CA LYS A 487 -6.68 -7.19 -0.19
C LYS A 487 -6.83 -6.16 -1.30
N VAL A 488 -5.78 -5.94 -2.08
CA VAL A 488 -5.80 -4.97 -3.20
C VAL A 488 -6.87 -5.34 -4.22
N ARG A 489 -6.93 -6.61 -4.63
CA ARG A 489 -7.94 -7.08 -5.59
C ARG A 489 -9.37 -7.03 -5.02
N ALA A 490 -9.55 -7.28 -3.72
CA ALA A 490 -10.86 -7.11 -3.06
C ALA A 490 -11.27 -5.62 -3.00
N MET A 491 -10.34 -4.69 -2.81
CA MET A 491 -10.60 -3.25 -2.89
C MET A 491 -10.98 -2.83 -4.31
N LEU A 492 -10.30 -3.36 -5.34
CA LEU A 492 -10.68 -3.18 -6.74
C LEU A 492 -12.09 -3.72 -6.99
N ALA A 493 -12.43 -4.91 -6.48
CA ALA A 493 -13.77 -5.47 -6.58
C ALA A 493 -14.84 -4.56 -5.95
N LEU A 494 -14.57 -4.01 -4.77
CA LEU A 494 -15.45 -3.04 -4.13
C LEU A 494 -15.59 -1.76 -4.97
N ALA A 495 -14.51 -1.22 -5.52
CA ALA A 495 -14.56 -0.04 -6.36
C ALA A 495 -15.34 -0.28 -7.67
N LEU A 496 -15.25 -1.50 -8.22
CA LEU A 496 -15.92 -1.93 -9.45
C LEU A 496 -17.38 -2.40 -9.23
N SER A 497 -17.80 -2.69 -8.01
CA SER A 497 -19.13 -3.27 -7.74
C SER A 497 -20.28 -2.41 -8.25
N SER A 498 -20.11 -1.08 -8.29
CA SER A 498 -21.09 -0.15 -8.89
C SER A 498 -20.98 -0.05 -10.42
N ARG A 499 -20.11 -0.83 -11.06
CA ARG A 499 -19.81 -0.81 -12.52
C ARG A 499 -19.50 0.60 -13.03
N PRO A 500 -18.50 1.28 -12.47
CA PRO A 500 -18.17 2.64 -12.85
C PRO A 500 -17.61 2.69 -14.28
N GLU A 501 -17.89 3.78 -14.99
CA GLU A 501 -17.29 4.08 -16.30
C GLU A 501 -15.84 4.56 -16.14
N THR A 502 -15.54 5.22 -15.01
CA THR A 502 -14.20 5.71 -14.68
C THR A 502 -13.75 5.19 -13.32
N LEU A 503 -12.56 4.63 -13.24
CA LEU A 503 -11.94 4.11 -12.02
C LEU A 503 -10.68 4.91 -11.70
N LEU A 504 -10.66 5.54 -10.52
CA LEU A 504 -9.52 6.30 -10.03
C LEU A 504 -8.79 5.52 -8.93
N LEU A 505 -7.48 5.34 -9.09
CA LEU A 505 -6.64 4.51 -8.22
C LEU A 505 -5.49 5.33 -7.64
N ASP A 506 -5.45 5.49 -6.34
CA ASP A 506 -4.36 6.19 -5.64
C ASP A 506 -3.35 5.18 -5.10
N GLU A 507 -2.19 5.07 -5.75
CA GLU A 507 -1.10 4.14 -5.42
C GLU A 507 -1.59 2.69 -5.18
N PRO A 508 -2.26 2.04 -6.15
CA PRO A 508 -2.95 0.77 -5.94
C PRO A 508 -2.03 -0.40 -5.61
N PHE A 509 -0.73 -0.22 -5.78
CA PHE A 509 0.24 -1.33 -5.69
C PHE A 509 0.91 -1.45 -4.32
N GLY A 510 0.95 -0.38 -3.53
CA GLY A 510 1.48 -0.39 -2.16
C GLY A 510 2.80 -1.16 -2.03
N ASP A 511 2.86 -2.00 -0.99
CA ASP A 511 4.02 -2.82 -0.62
C ASP A 511 3.89 -4.27 -1.12
N LEU A 512 3.53 -4.46 -2.40
CA LEU A 512 3.39 -5.80 -2.96
C LEU A 512 4.71 -6.31 -3.54
N ASP A 513 4.96 -7.61 -3.36
CA ASP A 513 6.06 -8.29 -4.04
C ASP A 513 5.84 -8.35 -5.57
N PRO A 514 6.88 -8.52 -6.39
CA PRO A 514 6.78 -8.46 -7.84
C PRO A 514 5.82 -9.47 -8.46
N ILE A 515 5.64 -10.63 -7.85
CA ILE A 515 4.73 -11.68 -8.34
C ILE A 515 3.27 -11.24 -8.12
N THR A 516 2.97 -10.78 -6.92
CA THR A 516 1.65 -10.23 -6.56
C THR A 516 1.35 -8.97 -7.37
N LEU A 517 2.33 -8.11 -7.56
CA LEU A 517 2.24 -6.93 -8.41
C LEU A 517 1.80 -7.30 -9.83
N ARG A 518 2.39 -8.32 -10.44
CA ARG A 518 2.03 -8.80 -11.78
C ARG A 518 0.57 -9.24 -11.85
N ILE A 519 0.08 -9.94 -10.84
CA ILE A 519 -1.32 -10.37 -10.79
C ILE A 519 -2.26 -9.16 -10.74
N VAL A 520 -1.94 -8.14 -9.93
CA VAL A 520 -2.75 -6.92 -9.85
C VAL A 520 -2.70 -6.13 -11.16
N ALA A 521 -1.53 -6.07 -11.83
CA ALA A 521 -1.40 -5.46 -13.14
C ALA A 521 -2.29 -6.13 -14.19
N ASN A 522 -2.23 -7.44 -14.24
CA ASN A 522 -3.08 -8.22 -15.14
C ASN A 522 -4.57 -7.97 -14.84
N SER A 523 -4.95 -7.87 -13.57
CA SER A 523 -6.30 -7.52 -13.15
C SER A 523 -6.75 -6.15 -13.67
N ILE A 524 -5.88 -5.14 -13.61
CA ILE A 524 -6.18 -3.78 -14.13
C ILE A 524 -6.36 -3.81 -15.65
N LYS A 525 -5.52 -4.56 -16.38
CA LYS A 525 -5.68 -4.75 -17.83
C LYS A 525 -7.02 -5.42 -18.17
N ASN A 526 -7.39 -6.46 -17.43
CA ASN A 526 -8.68 -7.16 -17.60
C ASN A 526 -9.85 -6.21 -17.34
N ILE A 527 -9.80 -5.38 -16.29
CA ILE A 527 -10.84 -4.38 -16.00
C ILE A 527 -11.03 -3.44 -17.20
N ASN A 528 -9.95 -2.86 -17.72
CA ASN A 528 -10.03 -1.94 -18.85
C ASN A 528 -10.59 -2.64 -20.11
N LYS A 529 -10.18 -3.89 -20.36
CA LYS A 529 -10.58 -4.67 -21.53
C LYS A 529 -12.03 -5.14 -21.45
N GLU A 530 -12.42 -5.78 -20.33
CA GLU A 530 -13.71 -6.46 -20.18
C GLU A 530 -14.85 -5.49 -19.87
N PHE A 531 -14.60 -4.51 -18.99
CA PHE A 531 -15.62 -3.54 -18.57
C PHE A 531 -15.53 -2.22 -19.36
N LYS A 532 -14.55 -2.07 -20.25
CA LYS A 532 -14.28 -0.84 -21.02
C LYS A 532 -14.11 0.40 -20.13
N THR A 533 -13.65 0.20 -18.92
CA THR A 533 -13.52 1.24 -17.89
C THR A 533 -12.32 2.14 -18.19
N THR A 534 -12.50 3.44 -18.17
CA THR A 534 -11.41 4.43 -18.15
C THR A 534 -10.71 4.37 -16.81
N ILE A 535 -9.38 4.30 -16.79
CA ILE A 535 -8.60 4.16 -15.55
C ILE A 535 -7.65 5.35 -15.42
N ILE A 536 -7.70 6.02 -14.27
CA ILE A 536 -6.76 7.09 -13.91
C ILE A 536 -6.07 6.64 -12.65
N MET A 537 -4.75 6.55 -12.67
CA MET A 537 -4.02 6.08 -11.50
C MET A 537 -2.84 6.98 -11.16
N VAL A 538 -2.55 7.10 -9.88
CA VAL A 538 -1.29 7.64 -9.37
C VAL A 538 -0.37 6.46 -9.12
N SER A 539 0.84 6.49 -9.65
CA SER A 539 1.87 5.50 -9.35
C SER A 539 3.27 6.08 -9.48
N HIS A 540 4.18 5.55 -8.67
CA HIS A 540 5.61 5.81 -8.78
C HIS A 540 6.41 4.53 -9.16
N ASN A 541 5.72 3.43 -9.44
CA ASN A 541 6.35 2.19 -9.89
C ASN A 541 6.62 2.25 -11.39
N ILE A 542 7.90 2.35 -11.75
CA ILE A 542 8.36 2.59 -13.12
C ILE A 542 7.95 1.48 -14.08
N ASP A 543 8.10 0.22 -13.67
CA ASP A 543 7.79 -0.93 -14.51
C ASP A 543 6.30 -1.01 -14.81
N PHE A 544 5.46 -0.67 -13.81
CA PHE A 544 4.02 -0.60 -14.00
C PHE A 544 3.60 0.51 -14.94
N ILE A 545 4.18 1.69 -14.81
CA ILE A 545 3.90 2.81 -15.71
C ILE A 545 4.16 2.39 -17.14
N LYS A 546 5.31 1.76 -17.42
CA LYS A 546 5.69 1.28 -18.74
C LYS A 546 4.78 0.16 -19.27
N GLU A 547 4.28 -0.67 -18.38
CA GLU A 547 3.50 -1.86 -18.74
C GLU A 547 2.00 -1.62 -18.89
N LEU A 548 1.42 -0.80 -17.99
CA LEU A 548 -0.03 -0.64 -17.87
C LEU A 548 -0.57 0.62 -18.56
N SER A 549 0.24 1.66 -18.65
CA SER A 549 -0.28 2.95 -19.08
C SER A 549 -0.36 3.05 -20.59
N LYS A 550 -1.46 3.58 -21.10
CA LYS A 550 -1.60 4.01 -22.50
C LYS A 550 -1.07 5.43 -22.67
N ARG A 551 -1.19 6.25 -21.61
CA ARG A 551 -0.71 7.63 -21.53
C ARG A 551 -0.23 7.93 -20.12
N ALA A 552 0.72 8.83 -19.99
CA ALA A 552 1.20 9.29 -18.68
C ALA A 552 1.31 10.80 -18.66
N ILE A 553 1.16 11.39 -17.46
CA ILE A 553 1.45 12.79 -17.19
C ILE A 553 2.49 12.88 -16.08
N PHE A 554 3.50 13.74 -16.27
CA PHE A 554 4.52 13.99 -15.27
C PHE A 554 4.21 15.29 -14.53
N MET A 555 4.04 15.18 -13.20
CA MET A 555 3.81 16.33 -12.32
C MET A 555 5.02 16.60 -11.44
N ASP A 556 5.36 17.88 -11.30
CA ASP A 556 6.30 18.37 -10.29
C ASP A 556 5.83 19.73 -9.74
N ALA A 557 6.02 19.93 -8.42
CA ALA A 557 5.68 21.17 -7.72
C ALA A 557 4.29 21.76 -8.08
N GLY A 558 3.27 20.90 -8.19
CA GLY A 558 1.89 21.30 -8.46
C GLY A 558 1.54 21.55 -9.93
N LYS A 559 2.46 21.34 -10.86
CA LYS A 559 2.27 21.57 -12.30
C LYS A 559 2.41 20.28 -13.10
N VAL A 560 1.71 20.22 -14.23
CA VAL A 560 1.98 19.22 -15.27
C VAL A 560 3.16 19.69 -16.10
N ILE A 561 4.22 18.91 -16.08
CA ILE A 561 5.50 19.23 -16.77
C ILE A 561 5.52 18.65 -18.19
N ASP A 562 5.02 17.43 -18.36
CA ASP A 562 4.94 16.75 -19.65
C ASP A 562 3.77 15.77 -19.66
N ASP A 563 3.25 15.46 -20.86
CA ASP A 563 2.08 14.62 -21.11
C ASP A 563 2.30 13.83 -22.40
N GLY A 564 2.21 12.51 -22.34
CA GLY A 564 2.41 11.69 -23.54
C GLY A 564 2.79 10.23 -23.28
N ASP A 565 3.81 9.77 -24.00
CA ASP A 565 4.25 8.39 -24.00
C ASP A 565 4.72 7.92 -22.62
N PRO A 566 4.13 6.86 -22.04
CA PRO A 566 4.44 6.43 -20.68
C PRO A 566 5.86 5.88 -20.54
N VAL A 567 6.44 5.27 -21.58
CA VAL A 567 7.81 4.72 -21.52
C VAL A 567 8.82 5.87 -21.47
N LYS A 568 8.63 6.88 -22.33
CA LYS A 568 9.46 8.10 -22.32
C LYS A 568 9.40 8.78 -20.96
N LEU A 569 8.18 9.09 -20.49
CA LEU A 569 7.98 9.83 -19.25
C LEU A 569 8.46 9.09 -18.00
N ALA A 570 8.33 7.76 -17.97
CA ALA A 570 8.89 6.94 -16.91
C ALA A 570 10.43 7.03 -16.87
N ASN A 571 11.11 7.01 -18.03
CA ASN A 571 12.56 7.16 -18.10
C ASN A 571 13.00 8.58 -17.71
N ASP A 572 12.28 9.60 -18.15
CA ASP A 572 12.54 11.00 -17.78
C ASP A 572 12.37 11.19 -16.27
N PHE A 573 11.37 10.55 -15.66
CA PHE A 573 11.17 10.58 -14.21
C PHE A 573 12.28 9.87 -13.44
N VAL A 574 12.78 8.71 -13.92
CA VAL A 574 13.97 8.05 -13.34
C VAL A 574 15.18 8.98 -13.36
N SER A 575 15.42 9.63 -14.49
CA SER A 575 16.52 10.59 -14.68
C SER A 575 16.36 11.81 -13.76
N PHE A 576 15.15 12.38 -13.68
CA PHE A 576 14.81 13.48 -12.78
C PHE A 576 15.07 13.13 -11.31
N CYS A 577 14.72 11.90 -10.91
CA CYS A 577 14.93 11.39 -9.56
C CYS A 577 16.39 11.02 -9.26
N LYS A 578 17.27 10.94 -10.27
CA LYS A 578 18.64 10.39 -10.15
C LYS A 578 18.62 9.00 -9.49
N ALA A 579 17.72 8.15 -9.95
CA ALA A 579 17.46 6.84 -9.34
C ALA A 579 18.36 5.77 -9.98
N ASP A 580 19.65 5.80 -9.63
CA ASP A 580 20.68 4.93 -10.21
C ASP A 580 20.42 3.45 -9.96
N TYR A 581 19.72 3.11 -8.88
CA TYR A 581 19.33 1.73 -8.56
C TYR A 581 18.36 1.10 -9.58
N LEU A 582 17.69 1.92 -10.41
CA LEU A 582 16.81 1.46 -11.48
C LEU A 582 17.53 1.34 -12.85
N ILE A 583 18.76 1.83 -12.95
CA ILE A 583 19.54 1.86 -14.20
C ILE A 583 20.52 0.68 -14.26
N ASN A 584 20.97 0.16 -13.12
CA ASN A 584 21.91 -0.94 -12.96
C ASN A 584 21.23 -2.31 -12.86
#